data_5ac9e0f022864a5063fc932294e1cdc1
#
_entry.id   5ac9e0f022864a5063fc932294e1cdc1
#
_cell.length_a   1.000
_cell.length_b   1.000
_cell.length_c   1.000
_cell.angle_alpha   90.00
_cell.angle_beta   90.00
_cell.angle_gamma   90.00
#
_symmetry.space_group_name_H-M   'P 1'
#
loop_
_entity.id
_entity.type
_entity.pdbx_description
1 polymer ?
#
loop_
_entity_poly.entity_id
_entity_poly.type
_entity_poly.pdbx_seq_one_letter_code
_entity_poly.pdbx_strand_id
1 'polypeptide(L)'
;GFSSIDVAGLATATGAQSVQFDLGMGVSSSRRAGETFSTEIIIDISGLDQSGQTLRTRSGVVHPGGTAPLTGMGIALLLERLIGLDGKPPVAPGLYFPYQILDADHYLTRLAEEEGQLLPLPLS
;
A
#
# COMPACT_ATOMS: atom_id res chain seq x y z
N GLY A 1 -15.21 -11.10 10.09
CA GLY A 1 -13.99 -10.62 9.48
C GLY A 1 -13.98 -10.93 8.00
N PHE A 2 -13.60 -9.97 7.20
CA PHE A 2 -13.40 -10.18 5.77
C PHE A 2 -11.99 -10.76 5.59
N SER A 3 -11.88 -12.00 5.17
CA SER A 3 -10.58 -12.60 4.81
C SER A 3 -10.40 -12.41 3.30
N SER A 4 -9.45 -11.57 2.92
CA SER A 4 -9.04 -11.41 1.52
C SER A 4 -7.66 -12.03 1.31
N ILE A 5 -7.32 -12.28 0.07
CA ILE A 5 -5.98 -12.75 -0.32
C ILE A 5 -4.88 -11.74 0.12
N ASP A 6 -5.24 -10.46 0.25
CA ASP A 6 -4.34 -9.40 0.71
C ASP A 6 -3.88 -9.61 2.15
N VAL A 7 -4.77 -10.10 3.04
CA VAL A 7 -4.41 -10.43 4.42
C VAL A 7 -3.35 -11.53 4.45
N ALA A 8 -3.52 -12.59 3.66
CA ALA A 8 -2.55 -13.66 3.56
C ALA A 8 -1.22 -13.17 2.94
N GLY A 9 -1.31 -12.34 1.90
CA GLY A 9 -0.15 -11.74 1.26
C GLY A 9 0.65 -10.86 2.22
N LEU A 10 -0.01 -9.98 2.95
CA LEU A 10 0.62 -9.10 3.95
C LEU A 10 1.25 -9.90 5.10
N ALA A 11 0.56 -10.90 5.63
CA ALA A 11 1.13 -11.76 6.68
C ALA A 11 2.41 -12.46 6.21
N THR A 12 2.39 -12.99 4.98
CA THR A 12 3.56 -13.66 4.38
C THR A 12 4.71 -12.67 4.10
N ALA A 13 4.40 -11.51 3.56
CA ALA A 13 5.40 -10.49 3.21
C ALA A 13 6.12 -9.91 4.43
N THR A 14 5.39 -9.72 5.53
CA THR A 14 5.88 -9.02 6.73
C THR A 14 6.30 -9.97 7.85
N GLY A 15 5.89 -11.23 7.82
CA GLY A 15 6.02 -12.15 8.94
C GLY A 15 5.17 -11.78 10.14
N ALA A 16 4.17 -10.90 9.97
CA ALA A 16 3.30 -10.45 11.04
C ALA A 16 2.48 -11.60 11.62
N GLN A 17 2.38 -11.68 12.95
CA GLN A 17 1.58 -12.70 13.66
C GLN A 17 0.08 -12.48 13.48
N SER A 18 -0.34 -11.24 13.25
CA SER A 18 -1.74 -10.87 13.03
C SER A 18 -1.82 -9.78 11.99
N VAL A 19 -2.69 -9.96 11.02
CA VAL A 19 -3.04 -8.96 10.02
C VAL A 19 -4.55 -8.83 9.98
N GLN A 20 -5.03 -7.61 10.05
CA GLN A 20 -6.45 -7.28 9.97
C GLN A 20 -6.66 -6.27 8.83
N PHE A 21 -7.72 -6.45 8.08
CA PHE A 21 -8.19 -5.51 7.07
C PHE A 21 -9.61 -5.07 7.42
N ASP A 22 -9.80 -3.76 7.54
CA ASP A 22 -11.10 -3.15 7.79
C ASP A 22 -11.44 -2.21 6.63
N LEU A 23 -12.61 -2.37 6.07
CA LEU A 23 -13.15 -1.46 5.07
C LEU A 23 -14.19 -0.56 5.73
N GLY A 24 -13.93 0.73 5.74
CA GLY A 24 -14.82 1.75 6.25
C GLY A 24 -15.35 2.65 5.13
N MET A 25 -16.57 3.12 5.28
CA MET A 25 -17.12 4.21 4.46
C MET A 25 -17.52 5.35 5.36
N GLY A 26 -17.10 6.56 5.00
CA GLY A 26 -17.37 7.74 5.82
C GLY A 26 -16.90 9.02 5.16
N VAL A 27 -16.79 10.06 5.95
CA VAL A 27 -16.26 11.35 5.50
C VAL A 27 -14.74 11.30 5.62
N SER A 28 -14.04 11.44 4.48
CA SER A 28 -12.57 11.47 4.44
C SER A 28 -12.00 12.65 5.22
N SER A 29 -10.72 12.60 5.59
CA SER A 29 -10.04 13.71 6.27
C SER A 29 -10.02 14.97 5.41
N SER A 30 -9.81 14.84 4.11
CA SER A 30 -9.87 15.94 3.14
C SER A 30 -11.27 16.59 3.11
N ARG A 31 -12.33 15.79 3.09
CA ARG A 31 -13.71 16.33 3.16
C ARG A 31 -13.99 17.06 4.48
N ARG A 32 -13.45 16.57 5.59
CA ARG A 32 -13.54 17.25 6.88
C ARG A 32 -12.77 18.57 6.90
N ALA A 33 -11.70 18.67 6.14
CA ALA A 33 -10.93 19.90 5.94
C ALA A 33 -11.55 20.87 4.91
N GLY A 34 -12.70 20.53 4.30
CA GLY A 34 -13.35 21.34 3.28
C GLY A 34 -12.79 21.16 1.87
N GLU A 35 -11.96 20.15 1.67
CA GLU A 35 -11.33 19.80 0.40
C GLU A 35 -12.16 18.77 -0.38
N THR A 36 -11.67 18.39 -1.55
CA THR A 36 -12.29 17.34 -2.36
C THR A 36 -12.17 15.96 -1.70
N PHE A 37 -13.00 15.03 -2.12
CA PHE A 37 -12.93 13.64 -1.69
C PHE A 37 -11.55 13.05 -2.00
N SER A 38 -11.06 12.18 -1.10
CA SER A 38 -9.87 11.37 -1.30
C SER A 38 -10.11 9.92 -0.89
N THR A 39 -9.33 9.00 -1.44
CA THR A 39 -9.18 7.65 -0.88
C THR A 39 -8.03 7.66 0.12
N GLU A 40 -8.25 7.04 1.26
CA GLU A 40 -7.27 6.96 2.33
C GLU A 40 -7.10 5.49 2.73
N ILE A 41 -5.87 4.99 2.63
CA ILE A 41 -5.48 3.67 3.12
C ILE A 41 -4.64 3.89 4.35
N ILE A 42 -5.18 3.57 5.53
CA ILE A 42 -4.47 3.72 6.80
C ILE A 42 -3.77 2.40 7.13
N ILE A 43 -2.49 2.48 7.46
CA ILE A 43 -1.64 1.35 7.81
C ILE A 43 -1.12 1.55 9.22
N ASP A 44 -1.60 0.72 10.14
CA ASP A 44 -1.12 0.66 11.52
C ASP A 44 -0.18 -0.54 11.66
N ILE A 45 1.03 -0.31 12.15
CA ILE A 45 2.00 -1.37 12.44
C ILE A 45 2.38 -1.29 13.91
N SER A 46 2.33 -2.43 14.60
CA SER A 46 2.81 -2.55 15.97
C SER A 46 3.68 -3.80 16.12
N GLY A 47 4.74 -3.68 16.89
CA GLY A 47 5.70 -4.77 17.10
C GLY A 47 6.86 -4.35 17.97
N LEU A 48 7.99 -5.01 17.76
CA LEU A 48 9.27 -4.65 18.37
C LEU A 48 10.22 -4.18 17.29
N ASP A 49 11.00 -3.17 17.59
CA ASP A 49 12.10 -2.74 16.73
C ASP A 49 13.32 -3.68 16.85
N GLN A 50 14.38 -3.40 16.10
CA GLN A 50 15.62 -4.19 16.13
C GLN A 50 16.32 -4.19 17.49
N SER A 51 16.01 -3.22 18.36
CA SER A 51 16.52 -3.14 19.74
C SER A 51 15.65 -3.85 20.76
N GLY A 52 14.50 -4.40 20.33
CA GLY A 52 13.51 -5.04 21.19
C GLY A 52 12.57 -4.06 21.90
N GLN A 53 12.56 -2.78 21.52
CA GLN A 53 11.64 -1.80 22.06
C GLN A 53 10.31 -1.81 21.30
N THR A 54 9.24 -1.50 22.00
CA THR A 54 7.91 -1.42 21.39
C THR A 54 7.90 -0.32 20.33
N LEU A 55 7.54 -0.70 19.10
CA LEU A 55 7.35 0.20 17.97
C LEU A 55 5.87 0.23 17.58
N ARG A 56 5.35 1.43 17.40
CA ARG A 56 4.03 1.65 16.77
C ARG A 56 4.19 2.74 15.73
N THR A 57 3.69 2.48 14.52
CA THR A 57 3.66 3.47 13.44
C THR A 57 2.29 3.51 12.82
N ARG A 58 1.89 4.68 12.36
CA ARG A 58 0.70 4.89 11.58
C ARG A 58 1.06 5.67 10.33
N SER A 59 0.68 5.18 9.18
CA SER A 59 0.90 5.82 7.90
C SER A 59 -0.39 5.86 7.09
N GLY A 60 -0.52 6.84 6.22
CA GLY A 60 -1.65 6.95 5.30
C GLY A 60 -1.18 7.03 3.87
N VAL A 61 -1.76 6.21 2.99
CA VAL A 61 -1.68 6.42 1.54
C VAL A 61 -2.92 7.19 1.13
N VAL A 62 -2.73 8.35 0.52
CA VAL A 62 -3.80 9.27 0.14
C VAL A 62 -3.68 9.59 -1.35
N HIS A 63 -4.81 9.61 -2.06
CA HIS A 63 -4.86 10.03 -3.46
C HIS A 63 -6.11 10.89 -3.71
N PRO A 64 -5.96 12.13 -4.26
CA PRO A 64 -7.09 13.03 -4.50
C PRO A 64 -8.06 12.52 -5.57
N GLY A 65 -7.58 11.73 -6.52
CA GLY A 65 -8.40 11.10 -7.56
C GLY A 65 -9.17 9.85 -7.11
N GLY A 66 -9.04 9.47 -5.84
CA GLY A 66 -9.73 8.29 -5.28
C GLY A 66 -8.99 6.97 -5.52
N THR A 67 -9.72 5.87 -5.52
CA THR A 67 -9.16 4.50 -5.60
C THR A 67 -8.69 4.13 -7.02
N ALA A 68 -9.36 4.64 -8.04
CA ALA A 68 -9.10 4.22 -9.42
C ALA A 68 -7.66 4.50 -9.89
N PRO A 69 -7.05 5.68 -9.65
CA PRO A 69 -5.66 5.93 -9.98
C PRO A 69 -4.70 4.98 -9.25
N LEU A 70 -4.91 4.74 -7.95
CA LEU A 70 -4.07 3.81 -7.18
C LEU A 70 -4.10 2.40 -7.75
N THR A 71 -5.29 1.91 -8.09
CA THR A 71 -5.47 0.59 -8.69
C THR A 71 -4.84 0.54 -10.08
N GLY A 72 -5.08 1.56 -10.91
CA GLY A 72 -4.53 1.65 -12.26
C GLY A 72 -3.00 1.67 -12.27
N MET A 73 -2.39 2.46 -11.40
CA MET A 73 -0.95 2.51 -11.24
C MET A 73 -0.38 1.15 -10.82
N GLY A 74 -0.98 0.50 -9.82
CA GLY A 74 -0.55 -0.82 -9.37
C GLY A 74 -0.57 -1.87 -10.50
N ILE A 75 -1.63 -1.87 -11.31
CA ILE A 75 -1.75 -2.76 -12.48
C ILE A 75 -0.69 -2.42 -13.52
N ALA A 76 -0.48 -1.14 -13.84
CA ALA A 76 0.51 -0.71 -14.81
C ALA A 76 1.92 -1.16 -14.42
N LEU A 77 2.33 -0.92 -13.18
CA LEU A 77 3.64 -1.34 -12.65
C LEU A 77 3.82 -2.85 -12.69
N LEU A 78 2.76 -3.61 -12.37
CA LEU A 78 2.80 -5.07 -12.49
C LEU A 78 3.01 -5.52 -13.93
N LEU A 79 2.30 -4.94 -14.89
CA LEU A 79 2.45 -5.25 -16.31
C LEU A 79 3.84 -4.87 -16.82
N GLU A 80 4.33 -3.67 -16.50
CA GLU A 80 5.67 -3.21 -16.85
C GLU A 80 6.73 -4.21 -16.34
N ARG A 81 6.61 -4.64 -15.09
CA ARG A 81 7.52 -5.62 -14.48
C ARG A 81 7.44 -7.00 -15.14
N LEU A 82 6.22 -7.50 -15.40
CA LEU A 82 6.01 -8.84 -15.99
C LEU A 82 6.65 -8.97 -17.36
N ILE A 83 6.57 -7.94 -18.18
CA ILE A 83 7.08 -7.95 -19.56
C ILE A 83 8.44 -7.29 -19.74
N GLY A 84 9.04 -6.81 -18.63
CA GLY A 84 10.39 -6.24 -18.63
C GLY A 84 10.50 -4.80 -19.15
N LEU A 85 9.43 -4.01 -19.12
CA LEU A 85 9.47 -2.60 -19.49
C LEU A 85 10.14 -1.72 -18.42
N ASP A 86 10.34 -2.24 -17.22
CA ASP A 86 11.08 -1.59 -16.13
C ASP A 86 12.61 -1.69 -16.27
N GLY A 87 13.11 -2.14 -17.43
CA GLY A 87 14.52 -2.32 -17.70
C GLY A 87 15.15 -3.60 -17.12
N LYS A 88 14.37 -4.44 -16.48
CA LYS A 88 14.78 -5.76 -15.98
C LYS A 88 14.28 -6.87 -16.92
N PRO A 89 14.90 -8.07 -16.93
CA PRO A 89 14.36 -9.19 -17.70
C PRO A 89 12.91 -9.50 -17.31
N PRO A 90 12.06 -9.93 -18.24
CA PRO A 90 10.70 -10.37 -17.94
C PRO A 90 10.67 -11.39 -16.80
N VAL A 91 9.62 -11.36 -16.01
CA VAL A 91 9.42 -12.33 -14.92
C VAL A 91 9.17 -13.71 -15.52
N ALA A 92 9.83 -14.74 -14.98
CA ALA A 92 9.58 -16.12 -15.39
C ALA A 92 8.10 -16.50 -15.14
N PRO A 93 7.52 -17.37 -15.97
CA PRO A 93 6.17 -17.86 -15.76
C PRO A 93 5.97 -18.45 -14.36
N GLY A 94 4.93 -18.04 -13.66
CA GLY A 94 4.67 -18.48 -12.28
C GLY A 94 3.46 -17.79 -11.66
N LEU A 95 3.19 -18.12 -10.41
CA LEU A 95 2.19 -17.46 -9.59
C LEU A 95 2.91 -16.60 -8.55
N TYR A 96 2.64 -15.32 -8.55
CA TYR A 96 3.31 -14.35 -7.69
C TYR A 96 2.31 -13.44 -6.98
N PHE A 97 2.64 -13.07 -5.76
CA PHE A 97 2.04 -11.90 -5.14
C PHE A 97 2.75 -10.63 -5.64
N PRO A 98 2.05 -9.49 -5.72
CA PRO A 98 2.64 -8.23 -6.18
C PRO A 98 3.95 -7.86 -5.47
N TYR A 99 4.03 -8.01 -4.15
CA TYR A 99 5.22 -7.70 -3.36
C TYR A 99 6.45 -8.55 -3.68
N GLN A 100 6.29 -9.70 -4.35
CA GLN A 100 7.40 -10.57 -4.74
C GLN A 100 8.12 -10.10 -6.00
N ILE A 101 7.45 -9.30 -6.81
CA ILE A 101 7.95 -8.88 -8.12
C ILE A 101 8.02 -7.36 -8.27
N LEU A 102 7.28 -6.58 -7.47
CA LEU A 102 7.38 -5.13 -7.46
C LEU A 102 8.43 -4.66 -6.45
N ASP A 103 9.16 -3.63 -6.84
CA ASP A 103 10.08 -2.90 -5.99
C ASP A 103 9.32 -1.80 -5.25
N ALA A 104 9.47 -1.75 -3.92
CA ALA A 104 8.73 -0.82 -3.08
C ALA A 104 9.14 0.64 -3.33
N ASP A 105 10.45 0.91 -3.51
CA ASP A 105 10.95 2.26 -3.74
C ASP A 105 10.49 2.77 -5.11
N HIS A 106 10.49 1.91 -6.13
CA HIS A 106 9.95 2.24 -7.44
C HIS A 106 8.45 2.55 -7.35
N TYR A 107 7.68 1.73 -6.62
CA TYR A 107 6.26 1.96 -6.41
C TYR A 107 5.98 3.32 -5.73
N LEU A 108 6.71 3.63 -4.66
CA LEU A 108 6.53 4.88 -3.92
C LEU A 108 6.94 6.12 -4.75
N THR A 109 7.97 5.98 -5.59
CA THR A 109 8.37 7.04 -6.53
C THR A 109 7.24 7.32 -7.52
N ARG A 110 6.70 6.28 -8.15
CA ARG A 110 5.56 6.41 -9.09
C ARG A 110 4.32 6.95 -8.40
N LEU A 111 4.04 6.54 -7.15
CA LEU A 111 2.93 7.07 -6.38
C LEU A 111 3.02 8.61 -6.23
N ALA A 112 4.21 9.12 -5.93
CA ALA A 112 4.44 10.57 -5.79
C ALA A 112 4.31 11.31 -7.13
N GLU A 113 4.73 10.70 -8.24
CA GLU A 113 4.57 11.26 -9.59
C GLU A 113 3.10 11.35 -10.02
N GLU A 114 2.26 10.46 -9.52
CA GLU A 114 0.82 10.36 -9.83
C GLU A 114 -0.07 11.07 -8.78
N GLU A 115 0.49 12.09 -8.09
CA GLU A 115 -0.21 12.88 -7.06
C GLU A 115 -0.61 12.10 -5.79
N GLY A 116 -0.21 10.86 -5.66
CA GLY A 116 -0.39 10.08 -4.44
C GLY A 116 0.66 10.41 -3.38
N GLN A 117 0.31 10.21 -2.12
CA GLN A 117 1.20 10.51 -1.00
C GLN A 117 1.19 9.38 0.03
N LEU A 118 2.38 9.05 0.55
CA LEU A 118 2.54 8.27 1.76
C LEU A 118 2.92 9.23 2.90
N LEU A 119 2.05 9.37 3.88
CA LEU A 119 2.19 10.34 4.97
C LEU A 119 2.29 9.63 6.32
N PRO A 120 3.21 10.04 7.21
CA PRO A 120 3.14 9.65 8.61
C PRO A 120 1.92 10.30 9.26
N LEU A 121 1.18 9.53 10.04
CA LEU A 121 -0.01 10.00 10.74
C LEU A 121 0.20 9.92 12.26
N PRO A 122 -0.46 10.78 13.05
CA PRO A 122 -0.41 10.67 14.50
C PRO A 122 -1.06 9.36 14.96
N LEU A 123 -0.47 8.74 15.96
CA LEU A 123 -1.07 7.62 16.68
C LEU A 123 -2.29 8.13 17.46
N SER A 124 -3.43 7.52 17.24
CA SER A 124 -4.66 7.82 17.99
C SER A 124 -4.73 7.02 19.28
#